data_ffa1993106fdd7cc50efda8472d74c10
#
_entry.id   ffa1993106fdd7cc50efda8472d74c10
#
_cell.length_a   1.000
_cell.length_b   1.000
_cell.length_c   1.000
_cell.angle_alpha   90.00
_cell.angle_beta   90.00
_cell.angle_gamma   90.00
#
_symmetry.space_group_name_H-M   'P 1'
#
loop_
_entity.id
_entity.type
_entity.pdbx_description
1 polymer ?
#
loop_
_entity_poly.entity_id
_entity_poly.type
_entity_poly.pdbx_seq_one_letter_code
_entity_poly.pdbx_strand_id
1 'polypeptide(L)'
;RCRSKKIICNYHGRRFDDEGKFEFMPEFKETINFPRKSDNLHDFPLFVWHNLIFVGLNPSFSIEKVFEKINERISFLPLQNLKLDKKLSKDYSIDANWALYCDNYLEGFHVPFVHKDLNEVLDYNNYDTEIDEYFNLQIGYAKNKDECFQIPKDHKDFGKNIAAYYYWLFPNLMLN
;
A
#
# COMPACT_ATOMS: atom_id res chain seq x y z
N ARG A 1 7.54 6.29 15.89
CA ARG A 1 8.95 5.85 15.87
C ARG A 1 9.44 5.75 17.31
N CYS A 2 9.97 4.59 17.72
CA CYS A 2 10.64 4.39 19.00
C CYS A 2 12.15 4.37 18.75
N ARG A 3 12.92 4.96 19.68
CA ARG A 3 14.39 4.92 19.69
C ARG A 3 14.93 3.98 20.78
N SER A 4 14.11 3.09 21.30
CA SER A 4 14.55 2.13 22.30
C SER A 4 15.41 1.05 21.64
N LYS A 5 16.51 0.70 22.29
CA LYS A 5 17.31 -0.48 21.92
C LYS A 5 16.77 -1.77 22.54
N LYS A 6 15.60 -1.71 23.18
CA LYS A 6 14.98 -2.84 23.87
C LYS A 6 13.48 -2.83 23.66
N ILE A 7 12.94 -3.99 23.42
CA ILE A 7 11.50 -4.24 23.32
C ILE A 7 11.09 -4.91 24.65
N ILE A 8 10.12 -4.32 25.33
CA ILE A 8 9.66 -4.81 26.65
C ILE A 8 8.17 -5.12 26.53
N CYS A 9 7.80 -6.36 26.87
CA CYS A 9 6.40 -6.74 27.03
C CYS A 9 5.88 -6.23 28.37
N ASN A 10 4.88 -5.38 28.35
CA ASN A 10 4.30 -4.79 29.57
C ASN A 10 3.48 -5.78 30.41
N TYR A 11 3.21 -6.98 29.88
CA TYR A 11 2.42 -7.97 30.60
C TYR A 11 3.23 -8.68 31.70
N HIS A 12 4.41 -9.23 31.33
CA HIS A 12 5.28 -9.97 32.29
C HIS A 12 6.72 -9.46 32.32
N GLY A 13 7.05 -8.32 31.74
CA GLY A 13 8.38 -7.76 31.75
C GLY A 13 9.41 -8.51 30.87
N ARG A 14 8.96 -9.41 29.99
CA ARG A 14 9.85 -10.08 29.03
C ARG A 14 10.55 -9.05 28.14
N ARG A 15 11.86 -9.21 27.94
CA ARG A 15 12.68 -8.27 27.18
C ARG A 15 13.37 -8.93 26.01
N PHE A 16 13.47 -8.16 24.94
CA PHE A 16 14.19 -8.49 23.73
C PHE A 16 15.09 -7.30 23.34
N ASP A 17 16.17 -7.57 22.62
CA ASP A 17 16.93 -6.52 21.95
C ASP A 17 16.19 -5.93 20.75
N ASP A 18 16.83 -5.03 20.02
CA ASP A 18 16.24 -4.39 18.82
C ASP A 18 16.19 -5.31 17.60
N GLU A 19 16.86 -6.47 17.65
CA GLU A 19 16.75 -7.55 16.65
C GLU A 19 15.71 -8.60 17.05
N GLY A 20 14.99 -8.41 18.16
CA GLY A 20 13.96 -9.34 18.64
C GLY A 20 14.51 -10.57 19.37
N LYS A 21 15.81 -10.59 19.70
CA LYS A 21 16.42 -11.68 20.42
C LYS A 21 16.11 -11.58 21.91
N PHE A 22 15.75 -12.71 22.51
CA PHE A 22 15.44 -12.78 23.93
C PHE A 22 16.61 -12.33 24.80
N GLU A 23 16.37 -11.43 25.77
CA GLU A 23 17.38 -10.99 26.74
C GLU A 23 17.04 -11.42 28.17
N PHE A 24 15.75 -11.30 28.57
CA PHE A 24 15.38 -11.48 29.98
C PHE A 24 13.90 -11.78 30.16
N MET A 25 13.61 -12.59 31.20
CA MET A 25 12.27 -12.83 31.73
C MET A 25 12.34 -12.91 33.25
N PRO A 26 11.51 -12.14 34.00
CA PRO A 26 11.41 -12.30 35.45
C PRO A 26 11.08 -13.73 35.86
N GLU A 27 11.56 -14.18 37.01
CA GLU A 27 11.25 -15.50 37.61
C GLU A 27 11.71 -16.74 36.81
N PHE A 28 12.38 -16.59 35.65
CA PHE A 28 12.71 -17.68 34.72
C PHE A 28 14.16 -18.16 34.83
N LYS A 29 14.95 -17.73 35.83
CA LYS A 29 16.38 -18.06 35.95
C LYS A 29 16.67 -19.55 36.03
N GLU A 30 15.80 -20.32 36.68
CA GLU A 30 15.98 -21.74 36.93
C GLU A 30 15.11 -22.62 36.02
N THR A 31 14.46 -22.02 35.03
CA THR A 31 13.58 -22.73 34.10
C THR A 31 14.41 -23.61 33.16
N ILE A 32 14.14 -24.90 33.16
CA ILE A 32 14.86 -25.89 32.34
C ILE A 32 14.55 -25.65 30.86
N ASN A 33 15.59 -25.73 30.01
CA ASN A 33 15.46 -25.52 28.56
C ASN A 33 14.94 -24.13 28.15
N PHE A 34 15.23 -23.11 28.93
CA PHE A 34 14.91 -21.72 28.65
C PHE A 34 16.16 -20.83 28.86
N PRO A 35 16.45 -19.82 27.96
CA PRO A 35 15.72 -19.56 26.71
C PRO A 35 16.14 -20.49 25.57
N ARG A 36 15.22 -20.68 24.63
CA ARG A 36 15.46 -21.38 23.35
C ARG A 36 15.44 -20.36 22.21
N LYS A 37 15.90 -20.75 21.01
CA LYS A 37 15.78 -19.92 19.81
C LYS A 37 14.32 -19.55 19.50
N SER A 38 13.38 -20.44 19.81
CA SER A 38 11.93 -20.20 19.68
C SER A 38 11.35 -19.18 20.67
N ASP A 39 12.16 -18.74 21.65
CA ASP A 39 11.77 -17.69 22.60
C ASP A 39 12.09 -16.28 22.10
N ASN A 40 12.78 -16.15 20.97
CA ASN A 40 12.95 -14.89 20.26
C ASN A 40 11.65 -14.46 19.61
N LEU A 41 11.55 -13.18 19.23
CA LEU A 41 10.49 -12.71 18.33
C LEU A 41 10.70 -13.31 16.94
N HIS A 42 9.62 -13.50 16.22
CA HIS A 42 9.68 -13.94 14.83
C HIS A 42 10.00 -12.76 13.92
N ASP A 43 10.88 -12.98 12.94
CA ASP A 43 11.11 -12.06 11.86
C ASP A 43 10.04 -12.22 10.79
N PHE A 44 9.58 -11.10 10.27
CA PHE A 44 8.62 -11.05 9.16
C PHE A 44 9.21 -10.23 8.01
N PRO A 45 9.02 -10.66 6.78
CA PRO A 45 9.39 -9.87 5.62
C PRO A 45 8.77 -8.48 5.68
N LEU A 46 9.61 -7.46 5.53
CA LEU A 46 9.22 -6.06 5.58
C LEU A 46 9.68 -5.38 4.30
N PHE A 47 8.77 -4.64 3.68
CA PHE A 47 9.06 -3.81 2.53
C PHE A 47 8.63 -2.37 2.80
N VAL A 48 9.47 -1.43 2.40
CA VAL A 48 9.18 0.02 2.53
C VAL A 48 9.16 0.64 1.15
N TRP A 49 8.02 1.20 0.78
CA TRP A 49 7.86 1.95 -0.45
C TRP A 49 7.52 3.40 -0.10
N HIS A 50 8.47 4.31 -0.36
CA HIS A 50 8.40 5.70 0.11
C HIS A 50 8.10 5.78 1.61
N ASN A 51 6.90 6.23 2.00
CA ASN A 51 6.46 6.33 3.40
C ASN A 51 5.43 5.25 3.80
N LEU A 52 5.17 4.29 2.94
CA LEU A 52 4.31 3.13 3.22
C LEU A 52 5.16 1.95 3.68
N ILE A 53 4.69 1.24 4.70
CA ILE A 53 5.37 0.06 5.26
C ILE A 53 4.45 -1.13 5.07
N PHE A 54 4.98 -2.18 4.44
CA PHE A 54 4.29 -3.44 4.20
C PHE A 54 4.96 -4.54 5.01
N VAL A 55 4.16 -5.39 5.64
CA VAL A 55 4.63 -6.55 6.40
C VAL A 55 3.87 -7.77 5.94
N GLY A 56 4.58 -8.83 5.60
CA GLY A 56 4.01 -10.11 5.21
C GLY A 56 4.19 -11.17 6.28
N LEU A 57 3.16 -11.92 6.61
CA LEU A 57 3.29 -13.08 7.51
C LEU A 57 3.94 -14.28 6.78
N ASN A 58 3.47 -14.56 5.59
CA ASN A 58 4.00 -15.62 4.72
C ASN A 58 3.72 -15.25 3.26
N PRO A 59 4.46 -14.27 2.70
CA PRO A 59 4.20 -13.78 1.36
C PRO A 59 4.45 -14.87 0.33
N SER A 60 3.52 -15.03 -0.61
CA SER A 60 3.63 -15.98 -1.73
C SER A 60 4.30 -15.37 -2.96
N PHE A 61 4.54 -14.06 -2.96
CA PHE A 61 5.19 -13.33 -4.05
C PHE A 61 6.05 -12.17 -3.51
N SER A 62 6.93 -11.64 -4.35
CA SER A 62 7.75 -10.47 -4.03
C SER A 62 6.96 -9.20 -4.30
N ILE A 63 6.64 -8.47 -3.23
CA ILE A 63 5.98 -7.17 -3.32
C ILE A 63 6.90 -6.13 -3.97
N GLU A 64 8.22 -6.27 -3.84
CA GLU A 64 9.21 -5.40 -4.47
C GLU A 64 9.02 -5.37 -5.99
N LYS A 65 8.87 -6.55 -6.63
CA LYS A 65 8.64 -6.66 -8.07
C LYS A 65 7.35 -6.00 -8.53
N VAL A 66 6.31 -6.05 -7.69
CA VAL A 66 5.05 -5.36 -7.98
C VAL A 66 5.26 -3.85 -7.97
N PHE A 67 5.93 -3.32 -6.94
CA PHE A 67 6.19 -1.88 -6.84
C PHE A 67 7.25 -1.37 -7.82
N GLU A 68 8.17 -2.20 -8.30
CA GLU A 68 9.05 -1.87 -9.43
C GLU A 68 8.24 -1.53 -10.68
N LYS A 69 7.27 -2.37 -11.06
CA LYS A 69 6.38 -2.12 -12.21
C LYS A 69 5.52 -0.86 -12.00
N ILE A 70 5.02 -0.64 -10.79
CA ILE A 70 4.28 0.58 -10.45
C ILE A 70 5.18 1.81 -10.61
N ASN A 71 6.41 1.75 -10.10
CA ASN A 71 7.38 2.84 -10.21
C ASN A 71 7.74 3.16 -11.66
N GLU A 72 7.85 2.18 -12.55
CA GLU A 72 8.08 2.41 -13.99
C GLU A 72 7.01 3.33 -14.59
N ARG A 73 5.79 3.30 -14.04
CA ARG A 73 4.67 4.11 -14.52
C ARG A 73 4.55 5.46 -13.83
N ILE A 74 4.78 5.54 -12.52
CA ILE A 74 4.42 6.73 -11.75
C ILE A 74 5.61 7.41 -11.05
N SER A 75 6.86 6.98 -11.32
CA SER A 75 8.07 7.55 -10.70
C SER A 75 8.30 9.04 -11.01
N PHE A 76 7.68 9.58 -12.05
CA PHE A 76 7.74 11.02 -12.34
C PHE A 76 6.93 11.87 -11.34
N LEU A 77 6.03 11.26 -10.59
CA LEU A 77 5.30 11.93 -9.51
C LEU A 77 6.21 12.10 -8.27
N PRO A 78 6.04 13.16 -7.51
CA PRO A 78 6.88 13.43 -6.33
C PRO A 78 6.50 12.57 -5.11
N LEU A 79 6.47 11.25 -5.28
CA LEU A 79 6.00 10.28 -4.28
C LEU A 79 6.79 10.32 -2.98
N GLN A 80 8.07 10.72 -3.02
CA GLN A 80 8.92 10.89 -1.84
C GLN A 80 8.41 12.02 -0.92
N ASN A 81 7.59 12.92 -1.42
CA ASN A 81 7.02 14.04 -0.66
C ASN A 81 5.69 13.69 0.01
N LEU A 82 5.12 12.52 -0.27
CA LEU A 82 3.85 12.08 0.34
C LEU A 82 3.98 11.99 1.86
N LYS A 83 3.00 12.53 2.56
CA LYS A 83 2.90 12.49 4.02
C LYS A 83 1.48 12.12 4.43
N LEU A 84 1.38 11.33 5.50
CA LEU A 84 0.08 11.04 6.08
C LEU A 84 -0.55 12.33 6.62
N ASP A 85 -1.71 12.71 6.08
CA ASP A 85 -2.56 13.75 6.64
C ASP A 85 -3.67 13.11 7.50
N LYS A 86 -3.49 13.19 8.82
CA LYS A 86 -4.45 12.65 9.78
C LYS A 86 -5.81 13.35 9.75
N LYS A 87 -5.88 14.61 9.29
CA LYS A 87 -7.14 15.35 9.21
C LYS A 87 -8.00 14.90 8.04
N LEU A 88 -7.34 14.47 6.95
CA LEU A 88 -8.02 13.92 5.77
C LEU A 88 -8.22 12.40 5.86
N SER A 89 -7.53 11.73 6.80
CA SER A 89 -7.70 10.30 7.02
C SER A 89 -9.06 10.00 7.66
N LYS A 90 -9.78 9.02 7.11
CA LYS A 90 -11.11 8.62 7.56
C LYS A 90 -11.22 7.10 7.59
N ASP A 91 -11.92 6.60 8.58
CA ASP A 91 -12.30 5.19 8.70
C ASP A 91 -13.79 5.05 8.40
N TYR A 92 -14.14 4.10 7.57
CA TYR A 92 -15.51 3.78 7.22
C TYR A 92 -15.80 2.33 7.56
N SER A 93 -16.88 2.07 8.29
CA SER A 93 -17.39 0.72 8.51
C SER A 93 -18.54 0.47 7.56
N ILE A 94 -18.44 -0.61 6.79
CA ILE A 94 -19.43 -0.99 5.78
C ILE A 94 -19.86 -2.41 6.07
N ASP A 95 -21.17 -2.63 6.18
CA ASP A 95 -21.75 -3.97 6.38
C ASP A 95 -21.93 -4.67 5.01
N ALA A 96 -20.80 -5.01 4.40
CA ALA A 96 -20.74 -5.69 3.11
C ALA A 96 -19.49 -6.56 3.01
N ASN A 97 -19.51 -7.55 2.13
CA ASN A 97 -18.32 -8.33 1.82
C ASN A 97 -17.28 -7.42 1.13
N TRP A 98 -16.02 -7.51 1.56
CA TRP A 98 -14.93 -6.70 1.02
C TRP A 98 -14.75 -6.84 -0.50
N ALA A 99 -15.03 -8.02 -1.07
CA ALA A 99 -14.91 -8.25 -2.51
C ALA A 99 -15.87 -7.39 -3.32
N LEU A 100 -17.06 -7.06 -2.80
CA LEU A 100 -17.99 -6.13 -3.46
C LEU A 100 -17.42 -4.72 -3.58
N TYR A 101 -16.60 -4.31 -2.62
CA TYR A 101 -15.91 -3.03 -2.69
C TYR A 101 -14.82 -3.04 -3.78
N CYS A 102 -14.12 -4.18 -3.91
CA CYS A 102 -13.16 -4.36 -5.00
C CYS A 102 -13.84 -4.38 -6.36
N ASP A 103 -14.95 -5.10 -6.51
CA ASP A 103 -15.75 -5.12 -7.76
C ASP A 103 -16.17 -3.71 -8.17
N ASN A 104 -16.68 -2.90 -7.23
CA ASN A 104 -17.06 -1.52 -7.49
C ASN A 104 -15.85 -0.66 -7.90
N TYR A 105 -14.68 -0.88 -7.31
CA TYR A 105 -13.48 -0.14 -7.67
C TYR A 105 -12.94 -0.52 -9.05
N LEU A 106 -13.06 -1.79 -9.43
CA LEU A 106 -12.49 -2.35 -10.67
C LEU A 106 -13.35 -2.08 -11.93
N GLU A 107 -14.50 -1.45 -11.78
CA GLU A 107 -15.35 -1.04 -12.88
C GLU A 107 -15.56 0.48 -12.86
N GLY A 108 -15.86 1.08 -13.99
CA GLY A 108 -16.10 2.51 -14.12
C GLY A 108 -17.55 2.87 -14.47
N PHE A 109 -18.45 1.91 -14.55
CA PHE A 109 -19.82 2.11 -15.04
C PHE A 109 -20.66 3.01 -14.15
N HIS A 110 -20.39 3.04 -12.84
CA HIS A 110 -21.07 3.90 -11.87
C HIS A 110 -20.62 5.36 -11.92
N VAL A 111 -19.42 5.66 -12.46
CA VAL A 111 -18.82 7.00 -12.43
C VAL A 111 -19.76 8.08 -12.95
N PRO A 112 -20.42 7.96 -14.11
CA PRO A 112 -21.29 9.00 -14.62
C PRO A 112 -22.53 9.28 -13.74
N PHE A 113 -22.92 8.32 -12.91
CA PHE A 113 -24.14 8.39 -12.10
C PHE A 113 -23.87 8.76 -10.64
N VAL A 114 -22.76 8.30 -10.09
CA VAL A 114 -22.41 8.43 -8.65
C VAL A 114 -21.37 9.52 -8.42
N HIS A 115 -20.36 9.62 -9.26
CA HIS A 115 -19.21 10.53 -9.10
C HIS A 115 -19.27 11.68 -10.11
N LYS A 116 -20.21 12.60 -9.93
CA LYS A 116 -20.44 13.72 -10.88
C LYS A 116 -19.19 14.56 -11.12
N ASP A 117 -18.49 14.94 -10.03
CA ASP A 117 -17.28 15.77 -10.11
C ASP A 117 -16.16 15.02 -10.87
N LEU A 118 -16.00 13.72 -10.63
CA LEU A 118 -15.04 12.89 -11.35
C LEU A 118 -15.41 12.76 -12.82
N ASN A 119 -16.70 12.62 -13.13
CA ASN A 119 -17.21 12.54 -14.49
C ASN A 119 -17.09 13.87 -15.26
N GLU A 120 -16.97 15.02 -14.57
CA GLU A 120 -16.65 16.28 -15.21
C GLU A 120 -15.22 16.32 -15.73
N VAL A 121 -14.28 15.73 -15.01
CA VAL A 121 -12.85 15.68 -15.34
C VAL A 121 -12.53 14.57 -16.34
N LEU A 122 -13.03 13.35 -16.09
CA LEU A 122 -12.67 12.17 -16.87
C LEU A 122 -13.50 12.04 -18.14
N ASP A 123 -12.83 11.67 -19.23
CA ASP A 123 -13.49 11.19 -20.45
C ASP A 123 -13.89 9.72 -20.28
N TYR A 124 -15.14 9.52 -19.93
CA TYR A 124 -15.71 8.17 -19.72
C TYR A 124 -15.59 7.24 -20.93
N ASN A 125 -15.58 7.79 -22.15
CA ASN A 125 -15.49 6.99 -23.38
C ASN A 125 -14.04 6.59 -23.71
N ASN A 126 -13.06 7.14 -23.00
CA ASN A 126 -11.64 6.89 -23.21
C ASN A 126 -11.03 6.46 -21.86
N TYR A 127 -11.03 5.14 -21.62
CA TYR A 127 -10.63 4.55 -20.35
C TYR A 127 -9.93 3.23 -20.62
N ASP A 128 -8.69 3.10 -20.20
CA ASP A 128 -7.88 1.91 -20.42
C ASP A 128 -7.76 1.09 -19.12
N THR A 129 -7.67 -0.21 -19.27
CA THR A 129 -7.38 -1.13 -18.17
C THR A 129 -6.23 -2.05 -18.55
N GLU A 130 -5.19 -2.05 -17.73
CA GLU A 130 -4.05 -2.96 -17.83
C GLU A 130 -4.10 -3.95 -16.66
N ILE A 131 -3.92 -5.24 -16.95
CA ILE A 131 -3.96 -6.32 -15.95
C ILE A 131 -2.57 -6.90 -15.80
N ASP A 132 -2.09 -6.97 -14.56
CA ASP A 132 -0.88 -7.70 -14.17
C ASP A 132 -1.28 -8.88 -13.25
N GLU A 133 -0.32 -9.72 -12.87
CA GLU A 133 -0.58 -10.89 -12.02
C GLU A 133 -1.12 -10.50 -10.63
N TYR A 134 -0.66 -9.37 -10.07
CA TYR A 134 -0.98 -8.96 -8.69
C TYR A 134 -1.65 -7.59 -8.59
N PHE A 135 -1.80 -6.89 -9.69
CA PHE A 135 -2.50 -5.61 -9.70
C PHE A 135 -3.28 -5.38 -11.00
N ASN A 136 -4.24 -4.50 -10.90
CA ASN A 136 -4.94 -3.91 -12.02
C ASN A 136 -4.62 -2.42 -12.04
N LEU A 137 -4.39 -1.87 -13.22
CA LEU A 137 -4.24 -0.43 -13.43
C LEU A 137 -5.34 0.05 -14.35
N GLN A 138 -6.15 0.96 -13.86
CA GLN A 138 -7.10 1.70 -14.65
C GLN A 138 -6.53 3.09 -14.94
N ILE A 139 -6.64 3.54 -16.19
CA ILE A 139 -6.09 4.79 -16.68
C ILE A 139 -7.23 5.69 -17.09
N GLY A 140 -7.44 6.76 -16.34
CA GLY A 140 -8.43 7.78 -16.62
C GLY A 140 -7.84 8.90 -17.46
N TYR A 141 -8.46 9.20 -18.60
CA TYR A 141 -8.08 10.31 -19.47
C TYR A 141 -8.91 11.54 -19.17
N ALA A 142 -8.28 12.71 -19.18
CA ALA A 142 -8.99 13.99 -18.97
C ALA A 142 -9.70 14.46 -20.22
N LYS A 143 -10.84 15.11 -20.05
CA LYS A 143 -11.50 15.88 -21.09
C LYS A 143 -10.72 17.11 -21.50
N ASN A 144 -10.07 17.76 -20.53
CA ASN A 144 -9.31 19.00 -20.71
C ASN A 144 -7.83 18.78 -20.42
N LYS A 145 -6.95 19.38 -21.22
CA LYS A 145 -5.50 19.25 -21.06
C LYS A 145 -4.95 19.81 -19.75
N ASP A 146 -5.63 20.78 -19.16
CA ASP A 146 -5.21 21.43 -17.90
C ASP A 146 -5.38 20.51 -16.68
N GLU A 147 -6.12 19.40 -16.84
CA GLU A 147 -6.39 18.41 -15.79
C GLU A 147 -5.49 17.17 -15.91
N CYS A 148 -4.49 17.20 -16.81
CA CYS A 148 -3.62 16.09 -17.07
C CYS A 148 -2.33 16.15 -16.26
N PHE A 149 -1.74 14.99 -16.00
CA PHE A 149 -0.36 14.89 -15.53
C PHE A 149 0.61 15.50 -16.55
N GLN A 150 1.64 16.17 -16.06
CA GLN A 150 2.79 16.59 -16.87
C GLN A 150 3.77 15.43 -17.01
N ILE A 151 3.53 14.60 -18.00
CA ILE A 151 4.28 13.36 -18.23
C ILE A 151 5.60 13.69 -18.99
N PRO A 152 6.76 13.22 -18.49
CA PRO A 152 8.07 13.41 -19.15
C PRO A 152 8.11 12.85 -20.57
N LYS A 153 8.96 13.44 -21.43
CA LYS A 153 9.06 13.09 -22.86
C LYS A 153 9.52 11.65 -23.11
N ASP A 154 10.30 11.10 -22.22
CA ASP A 154 10.84 9.73 -22.26
C ASP A 154 9.91 8.68 -21.65
N HIS A 155 8.77 9.09 -21.12
CA HIS A 155 7.79 8.20 -20.51
C HIS A 155 6.88 7.55 -21.56
N LYS A 156 6.51 6.27 -21.37
CA LYS A 156 5.64 5.52 -22.28
C LYS A 156 4.26 6.14 -22.55
N ASP A 157 3.77 6.95 -21.62
CA ASP A 157 2.49 7.64 -21.74
C ASP A 157 2.63 9.10 -22.19
N PHE A 158 3.83 9.53 -22.62
CA PHE A 158 4.01 10.89 -23.11
C PHE A 158 3.04 11.24 -24.23
N GLY A 159 2.45 12.42 -24.14
CA GLY A 159 1.48 12.91 -25.12
C GLY A 159 0.03 12.43 -24.91
N LYS A 160 -0.21 11.54 -23.97
CA LYS A 160 -1.56 11.14 -23.57
C LYS A 160 -2.12 12.13 -22.54
N ASN A 161 -3.42 12.39 -22.62
CA ASN A 161 -4.12 13.27 -21.66
C ASN A 161 -4.55 12.50 -20.41
N ILE A 162 -3.59 11.97 -19.65
CA ILE A 162 -3.90 11.15 -18.46
C ILE A 162 -4.15 12.07 -17.27
N ALA A 163 -5.30 11.91 -16.63
CA ALA A 163 -5.69 12.59 -15.39
C ALA A 163 -5.48 11.73 -14.16
N ALA A 164 -5.59 10.41 -14.28
CA ALA A 164 -5.52 9.54 -13.13
C ALA A 164 -4.97 8.15 -13.47
N TYR A 165 -4.23 7.59 -12.51
CA TYR A 165 -3.87 6.19 -12.45
C TYR A 165 -4.52 5.59 -11.21
N TYR A 166 -5.40 4.59 -11.40
CA TYR A 166 -6.07 3.89 -10.33
C TYR A 166 -5.52 2.47 -10.25
N TYR A 167 -4.70 2.21 -9.23
CA TYR A 167 -4.16 0.89 -8.97
C TYR A 167 -5.00 0.16 -7.94
N TRP A 168 -5.38 -1.04 -8.26
CA TRP A 168 -5.84 -2.03 -7.28
C TRP A 168 -4.76 -3.12 -7.16
N LEU A 169 -4.16 -3.26 -5.98
CA LEU A 169 -3.21 -4.30 -5.66
C LEU A 169 -3.91 -5.38 -4.83
N PHE A 170 -3.79 -6.61 -5.28
CA PHE A 170 -4.37 -7.74 -4.56
C PHE A 170 -3.85 -7.82 -3.12
N PRO A 171 -4.69 -8.06 -2.10
CA PRO A 171 -6.14 -8.30 -2.21
C PRO A 171 -7.02 -7.04 -2.09
N ASN A 172 -6.55 -5.93 -1.53
CA ASN A 172 -7.43 -4.83 -1.13
C ASN A 172 -6.72 -3.48 -0.96
N LEU A 173 -5.54 -3.28 -1.51
CA LEU A 173 -4.87 -1.98 -1.52
C LEU A 173 -5.22 -1.22 -2.79
N MET A 174 -5.70 0.01 -2.63
CA MET A 174 -6.01 0.92 -3.72
C MET A 174 -5.11 2.15 -3.63
N LEU A 175 -4.50 2.53 -4.75
CA LEU A 175 -3.67 3.73 -4.89
C LEU A 175 -4.26 4.58 -6.01
N ASN A 176 -4.66 5.82 -5.66
CA ASN A 176 -5.27 6.78 -6.58
C ASN A 176 -4.41 8.03 -6.69
#